data_6278e6887f372d0df96e9c8f0fd623e9
#
_entry.id   6278e6887f372d0df96e9c8f0fd623e9
#
_cell.length_a   1.000
_cell.length_b   1.000
_cell.length_c   1.000
_cell.angle_alpha   90.00
_cell.angle_beta   90.00
_cell.angle_gamma   90.00
#
_symmetry.space_group_name_H-M   'P 1'
#
loop_
_entity.id
_entity.type
_entity.pdbx_description
1 polymer ?
#
loop_
_entity_poly.entity_id
_entity_poly.type
_entity_poly.pdbx_seq_one_letter_code
_entity_poly.pdbx_strand_id
1 'polypeptide(L)'
;YYEIDPQMGTREDLKNLVEQAHSLGIRVILDGVFNHVSSSHYMFRDVLEHGRDSEYYPCFYQLPENPRIPEPNEYPEYTCFSYVANMPKTNTANPYLRRYFCEVGTYWIREFDIDGWRLDVANELDDGFLRAFRTAVKASKPDALIVGEVWENAAHYLNGDMLDSAMNYDFRRYCRRF
;
A
#
# COMPACT_ATOMS: atom_id res chain seq x y z
N TYR A 1 -3.77 9.79 -0.72
CA TYR A 1 -2.40 9.28 -0.95
C TYR A 1 -1.37 10.36 -1.26
N TYR A 2 -1.77 11.58 -1.57
CA TYR A 2 -0.85 12.69 -1.91
C TYR A 2 -0.83 13.81 -0.87
N GLU A 3 -1.56 13.64 0.22
CA GLU A 3 -1.71 14.64 1.27
C GLU A 3 -1.27 14.08 2.62
N ILE A 4 -0.86 14.97 3.49
CA ILE A 4 -0.56 14.69 4.90
C ILE A 4 -1.82 15.03 5.69
N ASP A 5 -2.21 14.15 6.61
CA ASP A 5 -3.30 14.43 7.54
C ASP A 5 -2.92 15.68 8.38
N PRO A 6 -3.76 16.72 8.39
CA PRO A 6 -3.49 17.94 9.17
C PRO A 6 -3.25 17.70 10.66
N GLN A 7 -3.72 16.58 11.21
CA GLN A 7 -3.44 16.20 12.60
C GLN A 7 -1.99 15.73 12.81
N MET A 8 -1.33 15.26 11.73
CA MET A 8 0.06 14.79 11.76
C MET A 8 1.07 15.89 11.45
N GLY A 9 0.62 17.01 10.88
CA GLY A 9 1.48 18.14 10.52
C GLY A 9 1.29 18.59 9.07
N THR A 10 2.25 19.37 8.62
CA THR A 10 2.28 19.97 7.27
C THR A 10 3.32 19.28 6.37
N ARG A 11 3.30 19.63 5.09
CA ARG A 11 4.35 19.22 4.13
C ARG A 11 5.75 19.68 4.57
N GLU A 12 5.84 20.88 5.14
CA GLU A 12 7.10 21.42 5.65
C GLU A 12 7.60 20.65 6.86
N ASP A 13 6.70 20.25 7.76
CA ASP A 13 7.07 19.42 8.92
C ASP A 13 7.64 18.08 8.48
N LEU A 14 7.08 17.43 7.46
CA LEU A 14 7.63 16.18 6.95
C LEU A 14 9.00 16.38 6.28
N LYS A 15 9.18 17.45 5.49
CA LYS A 15 10.49 17.78 4.90
C LYS A 15 11.54 17.97 5.99
N ASN A 16 11.22 18.78 6.99
CA ASN A 16 12.11 19.01 8.13
C ASN A 16 12.44 17.72 8.88
N LEU A 17 11.45 16.83 9.07
CA LEU A 17 11.67 15.52 9.69
C LEU A 17 12.67 14.68 8.89
N VAL A 18 12.50 14.58 7.58
CA VAL A 18 13.38 13.79 6.72
C VAL A 18 14.79 14.39 6.72
N GLU A 19 14.93 15.72 6.56
CA GLU A 19 16.23 16.41 6.60
C GLU A 19 16.96 16.20 7.94
N GLN A 20 16.24 16.33 9.05
CA GLN A 20 16.82 16.09 10.38
C GLN A 20 17.25 14.62 10.56
N ALA A 21 16.43 13.68 10.12
CA ALA A 21 16.77 12.24 10.16
C ALA A 21 18.05 11.98 9.33
N HIS A 22 18.13 12.51 8.12
CA HIS A 22 19.31 12.37 7.24
C HIS A 22 20.57 12.97 7.88
N SER A 23 20.46 14.13 8.54
CA SER A 23 21.60 14.77 9.23
C SER A 23 22.19 13.90 10.35
N LEU A 24 21.38 12.99 10.89
CA LEU A 24 21.76 12.02 11.91
C LEU A 24 22.11 10.64 11.33
N GLY A 25 22.12 10.47 10.00
CA GLY A 25 22.38 9.20 9.35
C GLY A 25 21.19 8.20 9.44
N ILE A 26 19.98 8.69 9.74
CA ILE A 26 18.77 7.90 9.84
C ILE A 26 18.00 7.97 8.52
N ARG A 27 17.60 6.82 7.99
CA ARG A 27 16.75 6.72 6.80
C ARG A 27 15.27 6.70 7.18
N VAL A 28 14.45 7.34 6.35
CA VAL A 28 12.99 7.44 6.55
C VAL A 28 12.28 6.64 5.48
N ILE A 29 11.47 5.65 5.88
CA ILE A 29 10.58 4.92 4.98
C ILE A 29 9.13 5.19 5.38
N LEU A 30 8.22 5.21 4.41
CA LEU A 30 6.78 5.33 4.66
C LEU A 30 6.08 3.98 4.55
N ASP A 31 4.91 3.89 5.19
CA ASP A 31 4.04 2.72 5.08
C ASP A 31 3.13 2.86 3.86
N GLY A 32 3.23 1.92 2.93
CA GLY A 32 2.44 1.86 1.70
C GLY A 32 1.30 0.86 1.85
N VAL A 33 0.11 1.34 2.22
CA VAL A 33 -1.10 0.52 2.31
C VAL A 33 -1.79 0.52 0.94
N PHE A 34 -1.46 -0.47 0.11
CA PHE A 34 -1.95 -0.59 -1.27
C PHE A 34 -2.87 -1.80 -1.47
N ASN A 35 -2.90 -2.75 -0.53
CA ASN A 35 -3.75 -3.93 -0.59
C ASN A 35 -5.24 -3.60 -0.41
N HIS A 36 -5.54 -2.54 0.30
CA HIS A 36 -6.89 -2.05 0.55
C HIS A 36 -6.87 -0.53 0.70
N VAL A 37 -8.02 0.09 0.57
CA VAL A 37 -8.19 1.52 0.81
C VAL A 37 -9.28 1.75 1.86
N SER A 38 -9.40 2.97 2.36
CA SER A 38 -10.57 3.34 3.17
C SER A 38 -11.84 3.28 2.31
N SER A 39 -12.96 2.85 2.88
CA SER A 39 -14.27 2.98 2.24
C SER A 39 -14.65 4.42 1.88
N SER A 40 -13.97 5.41 2.49
CA SER A 40 -14.09 6.82 2.17
C SER A 40 -13.22 7.27 0.98
N HIS A 41 -12.36 6.39 0.44
CA HIS A 41 -11.54 6.71 -0.72
C HIS A 41 -12.42 7.03 -1.93
N TYR A 42 -12.08 8.08 -2.70
CA TYR A 42 -12.92 8.59 -3.77
C TYR A 42 -13.30 7.54 -4.82
N MET A 43 -12.38 6.63 -5.16
CA MET A 43 -12.66 5.54 -6.12
C MET A 43 -13.74 4.59 -5.57
N PHE A 44 -13.67 4.23 -4.28
CA PHE A 44 -14.66 3.32 -3.71
C PHE A 44 -15.99 4.01 -3.46
N ARG A 45 -15.98 5.30 -3.12
CA ARG A 45 -17.20 6.10 -3.02
C ARG A 45 -17.93 6.19 -4.37
N ASP A 46 -17.20 6.40 -5.44
CA ASP A 46 -17.77 6.38 -6.79
C ASP A 46 -18.40 5.01 -7.14
N VAL A 47 -17.72 3.92 -6.75
CA VAL A 47 -18.27 2.57 -6.90
C VAL A 47 -19.54 2.36 -6.06
N LEU A 48 -19.62 2.89 -4.84
CA LEU A 48 -20.83 2.82 -4.01
C LEU A 48 -22.00 3.60 -4.62
N GLU A 49 -21.73 4.68 -5.35
CA GLU A 49 -22.74 5.53 -5.97
C GLU A 49 -23.22 4.97 -7.32
N HIS A 50 -22.31 4.47 -8.16
CA HIS A 50 -22.59 4.07 -9.55
C HIS A 50 -22.57 2.55 -9.76
N GLY A 51 -22.21 1.76 -8.75
CA GLY A 51 -22.14 0.31 -8.86
C GLY A 51 -21.20 -0.12 -9.99
N ARG A 52 -21.66 -1.06 -10.80
CA ARG A 52 -20.91 -1.60 -11.93
C ARG A 52 -20.60 -0.59 -13.04
N ASP A 53 -21.33 0.52 -13.12
CA ASP A 53 -21.12 1.57 -14.11
C ASP A 53 -19.98 2.53 -13.73
N SER A 54 -19.44 2.43 -12.53
CA SER A 54 -18.26 3.17 -12.11
C SER A 54 -17.01 2.78 -12.91
N GLU A 55 -16.26 3.76 -13.39
CA GLU A 55 -14.96 3.51 -14.03
C GLU A 55 -13.95 2.84 -13.09
N TYR A 56 -14.11 2.99 -11.77
CA TYR A 56 -13.26 2.40 -10.74
C TYR A 56 -13.70 1.01 -10.29
N TYR A 57 -14.84 0.50 -10.77
CA TYR A 57 -15.32 -0.83 -10.41
C TYR A 57 -14.25 -1.94 -10.61
N PRO A 58 -13.48 -1.97 -11.72
CA PRO A 58 -12.43 -2.95 -11.93
C PRO A 58 -11.21 -2.80 -11.01
N CYS A 59 -11.12 -1.69 -10.26
CA CYS A 59 -10.04 -1.43 -9.32
C CYS A 59 -10.17 -2.19 -7.99
N PHE A 60 -11.28 -2.88 -7.80
CA PHE A 60 -11.57 -3.64 -6.58
C PHE A 60 -11.86 -5.10 -6.87
N TYR A 61 -11.67 -5.95 -5.85
CA TYR A 61 -11.91 -7.38 -5.96
C TYR A 61 -13.35 -7.73 -5.64
N GLN A 62 -13.95 -8.63 -6.46
CA GLN A 62 -15.18 -9.37 -6.19
C GLN A 62 -16.31 -8.50 -5.62
N LEU A 63 -16.62 -7.42 -6.32
CA LEU A 63 -17.74 -6.57 -5.99
C LEU A 63 -19.06 -7.16 -6.51
N PRO A 64 -20.17 -7.07 -5.77
CA PRO A 64 -21.51 -7.23 -6.33
C PRO A 64 -21.85 -6.10 -7.30
N GLU A 65 -22.88 -6.25 -8.12
CA GLU A 65 -23.26 -5.21 -9.11
C GLU A 65 -23.49 -3.84 -8.48
N ASN A 66 -24.11 -3.81 -7.31
CA ASN A 66 -24.39 -2.62 -6.52
C ASN A 66 -23.84 -2.80 -5.09
N PRO A 67 -22.54 -2.56 -4.87
CA PRO A 67 -21.96 -2.70 -3.56
C PRO A 67 -22.52 -1.65 -2.58
N ARG A 68 -22.66 -2.03 -1.33
CA ARG A 68 -23.06 -1.13 -0.24
C ARG A 68 -22.23 -1.38 0.99
N ILE A 69 -22.08 -0.38 1.82
CA ILE A 69 -21.52 -0.57 3.16
C ILE A 69 -22.56 -1.40 3.97
N PRO A 70 -22.15 -2.49 4.61
CA PRO A 70 -23.06 -3.33 5.39
C PRO A 70 -23.55 -2.60 6.64
N GLU A 71 -24.72 -2.95 7.10
CA GLU A 71 -25.23 -2.52 8.39
C GLU A 71 -24.42 -3.13 9.57
N PRO A 72 -24.49 -2.56 10.76
CA PRO A 72 -23.82 -3.14 11.92
C PRO A 72 -24.20 -4.63 12.13
N ASN A 73 -23.18 -5.48 12.25
CA ASN A 73 -23.28 -6.94 12.37
C ASN A 73 -23.61 -7.72 11.06
N GLU A 74 -23.60 -7.05 9.92
CA GLU A 74 -23.58 -7.70 8.62
C GLU A 74 -22.15 -7.91 8.14
N TYR A 75 -21.91 -8.99 7.39
CA TYR A 75 -20.65 -9.17 6.65
C TYR A 75 -20.73 -8.41 5.32
N PRO A 76 -19.61 -7.79 4.87
CA PRO A 76 -19.57 -7.16 3.55
C PRO A 76 -19.75 -8.20 2.45
N GLU A 77 -20.53 -7.84 1.41
CA GLU A 77 -20.72 -8.65 0.20
C GLU A 77 -19.56 -8.52 -0.80
N TYR A 78 -18.55 -7.73 -0.48
CA TYR A 78 -17.35 -7.51 -1.27
C TYR A 78 -16.10 -7.95 -0.52
N THR A 79 -15.06 -8.28 -1.27
CA THR A 79 -13.76 -8.62 -0.66
C THR A 79 -13.17 -7.42 0.06
N CYS A 80 -12.80 -7.60 1.31
CA CYS A 80 -12.15 -6.60 2.14
C CYS A 80 -11.07 -7.23 3.01
N PHE A 81 -10.11 -6.42 3.46
CA PHE A 81 -9.07 -6.91 4.35
C PHE A 81 -9.65 -7.31 5.70
N SER A 82 -9.33 -8.52 6.14
CA SER A 82 -9.74 -9.06 7.45
C SER A 82 -11.26 -8.99 7.74
N TYR A 83 -12.10 -9.06 6.70
CA TYR A 83 -13.55 -8.92 6.80
C TYR A 83 -14.03 -7.57 7.35
N VAL A 84 -13.18 -6.54 7.32
CA VAL A 84 -13.52 -5.20 7.77
C VAL A 84 -14.06 -4.38 6.59
N ALA A 85 -15.34 -4.06 6.63
CA ALA A 85 -16.05 -3.37 5.54
C ALA A 85 -15.41 -2.01 5.14
N ASN A 86 -14.75 -1.36 6.09
CA ASN A 86 -14.06 -0.09 5.84
C ASN A 86 -12.74 -0.24 5.06
N MET A 87 -12.33 -1.46 4.72
CA MET A 87 -11.07 -1.77 4.04
C MET A 87 -11.31 -2.58 2.76
N PRO A 88 -12.05 -2.04 1.75
CA PRO A 88 -12.28 -2.73 0.48
C PRO A 88 -10.96 -3.07 -0.21
N LYS A 89 -10.84 -4.33 -0.66
CA LYS A 89 -9.62 -4.85 -1.27
C LYS A 89 -9.45 -4.31 -2.67
N THR A 90 -8.28 -3.76 -2.93
CA THR A 90 -7.88 -3.26 -4.25
C THR A 90 -7.46 -4.40 -5.18
N ASN A 91 -7.70 -4.21 -6.46
CA ASN A 91 -7.17 -5.08 -7.52
C ASN A 91 -5.89 -4.48 -8.10
N THR A 92 -4.75 -4.74 -7.46
CA THR A 92 -3.44 -4.20 -7.90
C THR A 92 -2.95 -4.79 -9.24
N ALA A 93 -3.59 -5.87 -9.75
CA ALA A 93 -3.39 -6.34 -11.12
C ALA A 93 -4.02 -5.40 -12.17
N ASN A 94 -5.00 -4.56 -11.79
CA ASN A 94 -5.60 -3.58 -12.69
C ASN A 94 -4.57 -2.56 -13.18
N PRO A 95 -4.42 -2.32 -14.50
CA PRO A 95 -3.38 -1.44 -15.04
C PRO A 95 -3.51 0.02 -14.61
N TYR A 96 -4.74 0.53 -14.42
CA TYR A 96 -4.98 1.89 -13.95
C TYR A 96 -4.50 2.04 -12.50
N LEU A 97 -4.95 1.16 -11.62
CA LEU A 97 -4.59 1.21 -10.21
C LEU A 97 -3.10 0.96 -9.98
N ARG A 98 -2.50 0.05 -10.76
CA ARG A 98 -1.05 -0.18 -10.76
C ARG A 98 -0.27 1.10 -11.07
N ARG A 99 -0.64 1.82 -12.13
CA ARG A 99 0.01 3.11 -12.45
C ARG A 99 -0.19 4.12 -11.33
N TYR A 100 -1.42 4.26 -10.84
CA TYR A 100 -1.74 5.19 -9.76
C TYR A 100 -0.86 4.96 -8.52
N PHE A 101 -0.74 3.73 -8.03
CA PHE A 101 0.10 3.44 -6.87
C PHE A 101 1.62 3.53 -7.15
N CYS A 102 2.07 3.24 -8.37
CA CYS A 102 3.45 3.52 -8.75
C CYS A 102 3.76 5.02 -8.74
N GLU A 103 2.81 5.86 -9.20
CA GLU A 103 2.94 7.33 -9.12
C GLU A 103 2.97 7.81 -7.67
N VAL A 104 2.11 7.28 -6.80
CA VAL A 104 2.17 7.55 -5.35
C VAL A 104 3.56 7.21 -4.80
N GLY A 105 4.07 6.01 -5.12
CA GLY A 105 5.37 5.56 -4.63
C GLY A 105 6.52 6.47 -5.04
N THR A 106 6.51 6.99 -6.25
CA THR A 106 7.54 7.91 -6.75
C THR A 106 7.34 9.35 -6.30
N TYR A 107 6.09 9.77 -6.07
CA TYR A 107 5.76 11.11 -5.60
C TYR A 107 6.43 11.43 -4.26
N TRP A 108 6.26 10.59 -3.24
CA TRP A 108 6.81 10.83 -1.91
C TRP A 108 8.35 10.82 -1.90
N ILE A 109 8.97 10.01 -2.76
CA ILE A 109 10.43 10.02 -2.94
C ILE A 109 10.90 11.36 -3.52
N ARG A 110 10.25 11.83 -4.59
CA ARG A 110 10.66 13.08 -5.25
C ARG A 110 10.38 14.33 -4.44
N GLU A 111 9.25 14.36 -3.74
CA GLU A 111 8.80 15.55 -3.00
C GLU A 111 9.43 15.69 -1.62
N PHE A 112 9.76 14.56 -0.98
CA PHE A 112 10.20 14.55 0.43
C PHE A 112 11.53 13.83 0.66
N ASP A 113 12.14 13.28 -0.40
CA ASP A 113 13.39 12.52 -0.34
C ASP A 113 13.35 11.34 0.65
N ILE A 114 12.19 10.71 0.84
CA ILE A 114 12.11 9.49 1.65
C ILE A 114 13.00 8.38 1.09
N ASP A 115 13.42 7.46 1.93
CA ASP A 115 14.39 6.41 1.60
C ASP A 115 13.75 5.07 1.25
N GLY A 116 12.45 5.02 1.11
CA GLY A 116 11.76 3.81 0.67
C GLY A 116 10.38 3.60 1.26
N TRP A 117 9.95 2.35 1.18
CA TRP A 117 8.59 1.92 1.52
C TRP A 117 8.59 0.64 2.34
N ARG A 118 7.73 0.57 3.33
CA ARG A 118 7.24 -0.68 3.89
C ARG A 118 5.87 -0.95 3.25
N LEU A 119 5.71 -2.05 2.53
CA LEU A 119 4.45 -2.42 1.90
C LEU A 119 3.62 -3.28 2.85
N ASP A 120 2.46 -2.74 3.23
CA ASP A 120 1.48 -3.41 4.07
C ASP A 120 0.87 -4.60 3.34
N VAL A 121 0.70 -5.72 4.02
CA VAL A 121 0.10 -6.96 3.48
C VAL A 121 0.67 -7.32 2.10
N ALA A 122 1.98 -7.26 1.94
CA ALA A 122 2.64 -7.43 0.64
C ALA A 122 2.39 -8.81 0.00
N ASN A 123 2.11 -9.84 0.82
CA ASN A 123 1.77 -11.18 0.35
C ASN A 123 0.40 -11.28 -0.36
N GLU A 124 -0.42 -10.26 -0.30
CA GLU A 124 -1.70 -10.18 -1.00
C GLU A 124 -1.70 -9.24 -2.21
N LEU A 125 -0.57 -8.59 -2.51
CA LEU A 125 -0.39 -7.73 -3.67
C LEU A 125 -0.06 -8.56 -4.91
N ASP A 126 -0.50 -8.09 -6.08
CA ASP A 126 -0.17 -8.73 -7.36
C ASP A 126 1.33 -8.65 -7.66
N ASP A 127 1.93 -9.77 -8.08
CA ASP A 127 3.36 -9.85 -8.43
C ASP A 127 3.77 -8.83 -9.50
N GLY A 128 2.92 -8.63 -10.50
CA GLY A 128 3.17 -7.66 -11.56
C GLY A 128 3.13 -6.22 -11.04
N PHE A 129 2.29 -5.95 -10.03
CA PHE A 129 2.31 -4.67 -9.32
C PHE A 129 3.63 -4.51 -8.54
N LEU A 130 4.05 -5.48 -7.76
CA LEU A 130 5.29 -5.42 -6.99
C LEU A 130 6.51 -5.15 -7.88
N ARG A 131 6.62 -5.82 -9.04
CA ARG A 131 7.68 -5.58 -10.03
C ARG A 131 7.62 -4.18 -10.63
N ALA A 132 6.43 -3.70 -10.98
CA ALA A 132 6.25 -2.36 -11.53
C ALA A 132 6.56 -1.28 -10.49
N PHE A 133 6.10 -1.46 -9.26
CA PHE A 133 6.37 -0.55 -8.14
C PHE A 133 7.86 -0.47 -7.85
N ARG A 134 8.55 -1.63 -7.76
CA ARG A 134 10.01 -1.67 -7.63
C ARG A 134 10.70 -0.90 -8.76
N THR A 135 10.32 -1.17 -10.00
CA THR A 135 10.92 -0.51 -11.16
C THR A 135 10.78 1.01 -11.06
N ALA A 136 9.59 1.51 -10.73
CA ALA A 136 9.31 2.94 -10.60
C ALA A 136 10.09 3.58 -9.44
N VAL A 137 10.08 2.94 -8.27
CA VAL A 137 10.77 3.42 -7.06
C VAL A 137 12.29 3.46 -7.29
N LYS A 138 12.89 2.39 -7.81
CA LYS A 138 14.33 2.31 -8.07
C LYS A 138 14.79 3.26 -9.19
N ALA A 139 13.93 3.56 -10.16
CA ALA A 139 14.21 4.60 -11.15
C ALA A 139 14.24 6.01 -10.55
N SER A 140 13.45 6.27 -9.50
CA SER A 140 13.43 7.56 -8.79
C SER A 140 14.59 7.69 -7.79
N LYS A 141 14.89 6.64 -7.03
CA LYS A 141 15.96 6.59 -6.02
C LYS A 141 16.53 5.16 -5.98
N PRO A 142 17.67 4.89 -6.63
CA PRO A 142 18.20 3.52 -6.81
C PRO A 142 18.46 2.76 -5.50
N ASP A 143 18.80 3.47 -4.43
CA ASP A 143 19.06 2.90 -3.09
C ASP A 143 17.84 2.90 -2.16
N ALA A 144 16.67 3.35 -2.64
CA ALA A 144 15.44 3.29 -1.86
C ALA A 144 15.10 1.85 -1.47
N LEU A 145 14.78 1.62 -0.20
CA LEU A 145 14.46 0.31 0.34
C LEU A 145 12.98 -0.03 0.14
N ILE A 146 12.67 -1.25 -0.29
CA ILE A 146 11.31 -1.78 -0.35
C ILE A 146 11.22 -3.01 0.55
N VAL A 147 10.57 -2.84 1.70
CA VAL A 147 10.34 -3.91 2.68
C VAL A 147 8.90 -4.35 2.61
N GLY A 148 8.63 -5.64 2.47
CA GLY A 148 7.26 -6.17 2.50
C GLY A 148 6.86 -6.71 3.86
N GLU A 149 5.62 -6.47 4.26
CA GLU A 149 4.98 -7.26 5.30
C GLU A 149 4.51 -8.57 4.68
N VAL A 150 5.23 -9.64 4.95
CA VAL A 150 4.91 -11.00 4.50
C VAL A 150 4.82 -11.90 5.72
N TRP A 151 3.63 -12.44 5.98
CA TRP A 151 3.37 -13.22 7.20
C TRP A 151 3.89 -14.66 7.16
N GLU A 152 4.27 -15.12 5.97
CA GLU A 152 4.72 -16.46 5.65
C GLU A 152 6.17 -16.46 5.17
N ASN A 153 6.58 -17.54 4.50
CA ASN A 153 7.89 -17.60 3.86
C ASN A 153 7.97 -16.58 2.72
N ALA A 154 8.87 -15.62 2.88
CA ALA A 154 9.02 -14.52 1.94
C ALA A 154 9.92 -14.84 0.72
N ALA A 155 10.43 -16.06 0.57
CA ALA A 155 11.40 -16.41 -0.48
C ALA A 155 10.92 -16.04 -1.89
N HIS A 156 9.61 -16.22 -2.17
CA HIS A 156 9.01 -15.86 -3.46
C HIS A 156 9.22 -14.37 -3.81
N TYR A 157 9.19 -13.49 -2.83
CA TYR A 157 9.26 -12.04 -3.02
C TYR A 157 10.68 -11.47 -3.04
N LEU A 158 11.70 -12.27 -2.66
CA LEU A 158 13.08 -11.83 -2.43
C LEU A 158 14.05 -12.25 -3.55
N ASN A 159 13.55 -12.49 -4.75
CA ASN A 159 14.37 -12.88 -5.91
C ASN A 159 15.06 -11.69 -6.62
N GLY A 160 14.96 -10.48 -6.07
CA GLY A 160 15.60 -9.27 -6.59
C GLY A 160 14.72 -8.45 -7.55
N ASP A 161 13.52 -8.91 -7.86
CA ASP A 161 12.61 -8.28 -8.81
C ASP A 161 11.35 -7.65 -8.16
N MET A 162 11.08 -7.91 -6.88
CA MET A 162 9.93 -7.41 -6.14
C MET A 162 10.34 -6.63 -4.89
N LEU A 163 10.74 -7.31 -3.81
CA LEU A 163 11.14 -6.70 -2.54
C LEU A 163 12.64 -6.77 -2.33
N ASP A 164 13.21 -5.82 -1.57
CA ASP A 164 14.58 -5.89 -1.10
C ASP A 164 14.70 -6.71 0.19
N SER A 165 13.65 -6.68 1.01
CA SER A 165 13.58 -7.37 2.30
C SER A 165 12.13 -7.64 2.68
N ALA A 166 11.94 -8.45 3.70
CA ALA A 166 10.64 -8.69 4.32
C ALA A 166 10.74 -8.63 5.86
N MET A 167 9.63 -8.27 6.50
CA MET A 167 9.50 -8.34 7.95
C MET A 167 9.61 -9.80 8.40
N ASN A 168 10.58 -10.11 9.28
CA ASN A 168 10.91 -11.50 9.64
C ASN A 168 9.96 -12.05 10.71
N TYR A 169 8.74 -12.42 10.30
CA TYR A 169 7.73 -13.03 11.17
C TYR A 169 8.14 -14.42 11.67
N ASP A 170 8.90 -15.18 10.88
CA ASP A 170 9.41 -16.48 11.30
C ASP A 170 10.39 -16.35 12.46
N PHE A 171 11.34 -15.41 12.39
CA PHE A 171 12.27 -15.14 13.50
C PHE A 171 11.49 -14.77 14.76
N ARG A 172 10.53 -13.84 14.68
CA ARG A 172 9.65 -13.48 15.80
C ARG A 172 8.95 -14.69 16.38
N ARG A 173 8.40 -15.57 15.54
CA ARG A 173 7.69 -16.79 15.97
C ARG A 173 8.61 -17.74 16.73
N TYR A 174 9.83 -17.95 16.24
CA TYR A 174 10.81 -18.80 16.92
C TYR A 174 11.31 -18.19 18.23
N CYS A 175 11.61 -16.89 18.27
CA CYS A 175 12.02 -16.22 19.52
C CYS A 175 10.96 -16.30 20.63
N ARG A 176 9.67 -16.35 20.26
CA ARG A 176 8.57 -16.46 21.25
C ARG A 176 8.33 -17.87 21.77
N ARG A 177 8.94 -18.88 21.17
CA ARG A 177 8.82 -20.29 21.59
C ARG A 177 9.93 -20.73 22.56
N PHE A 178 10.95 -19.91 22.74
CA PHE A 178 11.98 -20.05 23.74
C PHE A 178 11.63 -19.24 24.99
#